data_233793e7e9eb4b2dd3414e1d86fd2d64
#
_entry.id   233793e7e9eb4b2dd3414e1d86fd2d64
#
_cell.length_a   1.000
_cell.length_b   1.000
_cell.length_c   1.000
_cell.angle_alpha   90.00
_cell.angle_beta   90.00
_cell.angle_gamma   90.00
#
_symmetry.space_group_name_H-M   'P 1'
#
loop_
_entity.id
_entity.type
_entity.pdbx_description
1 polymer ?
#
loop_
_entity_poly.entity_id
_entity_poly.type
_entity_poly.pdbx_seq_one_letter_code
_entity_poly.pdbx_strand_id
1 'polypeptide(L)'
;DAQIEAVISRAESQVGVPYVWGGGDNNGPTGGLRDGGVADSFGDFGQSGFDCSGLVKYAYAAAGLDLPHYTGAQYQQGKKVPRANAQRGDLIFYGAGGSQHVAIYLGDGQMIEAPQSGQTVSVVPVRWGGATPDVVRLL
;
A
#
# COMPACT_ATOMS: atom_id res chain seq x y z
N ASP A 1 11.14 -4.64 -15.66
CA ASP A 1 9.94 -5.29 -16.17
C ASP A 1 8.86 -4.22 -16.37
N ALA A 2 8.26 -4.22 -17.57
CA ALA A 2 7.30 -3.19 -17.94
C ALA A 2 6.04 -3.21 -17.07
N GLN A 3 5.59 -4.38 -16.61
CA GLN A 3 4.42 -4.46 -15.73
C GLN A 3 4.72 -3.86 -14.35
N ILE A 4 5.89 -4.13 -13.80
CA ILE A 4 6.31 -3.54 -12.53
C ILE A 4 6.40 -2.02 -12.65
N GLU A 5 6.98 -1.50 -13.74
CA GLU A 5 7.08 -0.06 -13.94
C GLU A 5 5.70 0.59 -14.10
N ALA A 6 4.75 -0.07 -14.73
CA ALA A 6 3.37 0.42 -14.83
C ALA A 6 2.70 0.48 -13.45
N VAL A 7 2.89 -0.54 -12.61
CA VAL A 7 2.38 -0.57 -11.24
C VAL A 7 2.94 0.60 -10.42
N ILE A 8 4.25 0.77 -10.46
CA ILE A 8 4.93 1.81 -9.68
C ILE A 8 4.55 3.20 -10.18
N SER A 9 4.52 3.42 -11.49
CA SER A 9 4.09 4.68 -12.09
C SER A 9 2.68 5.05 -11.64
N ARG A 10 1.79 4.06 -11.60
CA ARG A 10 0.40 4.26 -11.16
C ARG A 10 0.35 4.68 -9.68
N ALA A 11 1.13 4.03 -8.81
CA ALA A 11 1.21 4.43 -7.41
C ALA A 11 1.81 5.84 -7.26
N GLU A 12 2.90 6.12 -7.97
CA GLU A 12 3.59 7.41 -7.90
C GLU A 12 2.71 8.56 -8.38
N SER A 13 1.79 8.30 -9.31
CA SER A 13 0.82 9.32 -9.76
C SER A 13 -0.07 9.82 -8.64
N GLN A 14 -0.15 9.11 -7.52
CA GLN A 14 -1.03 9.43 -6.39
C GLN A 14 -0.27 10.09 -5.22
N VAL A 15 1.02 10.36 -5.35
CA VAL A 15 1.77 11.10 -4.31
C VAL A 15 1.07 12.42 -4.01
N GLY A 16 0.88 12.71 -2.73
CA GLY A 16 0.16 13.90 -2.26
C GLY A 16 -1.33 13.69 -2.02
N VAL A 17 -1.92 12.59 -2.47
CA VAL A 17 -3.33 12.27 -2.20
C VAL A 17 -3.46 11.86 -0.73
N PRO A 18 -4.52 12.31 -0.01
CA PRO A 18 -4.66 12.01 1.41
C PRO A 18 -4.76 10.51 1.70
N TYR A 19 -4.16 10.08 2.82
CA TYR A 19 -4.56 8.82 3.44
C TYR A 19 -6.02 8.96 3.89
N VAL A 20 -6.83 7.96 3.56
CA VAL A 20 -8.25 7.93 3.93
C VAL A 20 -8.61 6.52 4.37
N TRP A 21 -9.09 6.38 5.60
CA TRP A 21 -9.47 5.08 6.15
C TRP A 21 -10.51 4.38 5.26
N GLY A 22 -10.19 3.18 4.81
CA GLY A 22 -11.05 2.39 3.91
C GLY A 22 -11.03 2.87 2.46
N GLY A 23 -10.21 3.89 2.12
CA GLY A 23 -10.20 4.49 0.78
C GLY A 23 -9.39 3.73 -0.24
N GLY A 24 -9.75 3.95 -1.50
CA GLY A 24 -9.06 3.41 -2.67
C GLY A 24 -9.70 2.14 -3.22
N ASP A 25 -9.72 2.05 -4.54
CA ASP A 25 -10.11 0.84 -5.26
C ASP A 25 -9.31 0.73 -6.57
N ASN A 26 -9.67 -0.21 -7.45
CA ASN A 26 -8.96 -0.40 -8.71
C ASN A 26 -9.04 0.82 -9.64
N ASN A 27 -9.99 1.72 -9.42
CA ASN A 27 -10.24 2.88 -10.29
C ASN A 27 -9.60 4.17 -9.77
N GLY A 28 -9.27 4.27 -8.50
CA GLY A 28 -8.66 5.47 -7.94
C GLY A 28 -8.98 5.71 -6.48
N PRO A 29 -8.74 6.95 -6.01
CA PRO A 29 -9.10 7.33 -4.65
C PRO A 29 -10.62 7.29 -4.46
N THR A 30 -11.05 6.89 -3.27
CA THR A 30 -12.47 6.81 -2.91
C THR A 30 -12.73 7.49 -1.57
N GLY A 31 -14.01 7.71 -1.27
CA GLY A 31 -14.42 8.26 0.01
C GLY A 31 -14.07 7.35 1.18
N GLY A 32 -13.77 7.96 2.31
CA GLY A 32 -13.44 7.24 3.53
C GLY A 32 -14.64 6.62 4.21
N LEU A 33 -14.35 5.66 5.07
CA LEU A 33 -15.32 5.00 5.93
C LEU A 33 -15.22 5.57 7.36
N ARG A 34 -16.29 5.43 8.13
CA ARG A 34 -16.29 5.80 9.55
C ARG A 34 -15.60 4.68 10.34
N ASP A 35 -14.64 5.03 11.18
CA ASP A 35 -13.98 4.04 12.06
C ASP A 35 -14.39 4.18 13.53
N GLY A 36 -15.08 5.26 13.88
CA GLY A 36 -15.46 5.56 15.26
C GLY A 36 -14.28 5.98 16.14
N GLY A 37 -13.14 6.32 15.57
CA GLY A 37 -11.91 6.59 16.31
C GLY A 37 -11.01 7.62 15.63
N VAL A 38 -9.74 7.25 15.45
CA VAL A 38 -8.70 8.17 14.97
C VAL A 38 -9.01 8.72 13.59
N ALA A 39 -9.42 7.86 12.64
CA ALA A 39 -9.73 8.31 11.28
C ALA A 39 -10.87 9.34 11.27
N ASP A 40 -11.92 9.10 12.07
CA ASP A 40 -13.01 10.05 12.21
C ASP A 40 -12.52 11.41 12.75
N SER A 41 -11.58 11.38 13.70
CA SER A 41 -11.03 12.61 14.28
C SER A 41 -10.24 13.45 13.26
N PHE A 42 -9.71 12.81 12.20
CA PHE A 42 -9.04 13.50 11.09
C PHE A 42 -10.00 13.84 9.94
N GLY A 43 -11.27 13.40 10.02
CA GLY A 43 -12.26 13.69 8.99
C GLY A 43 -12.11 12.84 7.72
N ASP A 44 -11.49 11.66 7.82
CA ASP A 44 -11.25 10.79 6.66
C ASP A 44 -12.52 10.47 5.90
N PHE A 45 -13.64 10.25 6.62
CA PHE A 45 -14.92 9.92 5.99
C PHE A 45 -15.45 11.03 5.05
N GLY A 46 -14.97 12.26 5.20
CA GLY A 46 -15.34 13.39 4.34
C GLY A 46 -14.32 13.67 3.24
N GLN A 47 -13.29 12.84 3.10
CA GLN A 47 -12.22 13.01 2.12
C GLN A 47 -12.18 11.84 1.14
N SER A 48 -11.49 12.03 0.00
CA SER A 48 -11.24 11.01 -1.00
C SER A 48 -9.75 10.71 -1.03
N GLY A 49 -9.38 9.42 -0.96
CA GLY A 49 -7.97 9.02 -0.94
C GLY A 49 -7.80 7.51 -0.88
N PHE A 50 -6.69 7.08 -0.28
CA PHE A 50 -6.31 5.67 -0.15
C PHE A 50 -5.92 5.35 1.28
N ASP A 51 -6.31 4.16 1.76
CA ASP A 51 -5.56 3.56 2.86
C ASP A 51 -4.37 2.78 2.29
N CYS A 52 -3.58 2.13 3.15
CA CYS A 52 -2.35 1.47 2.72
C CYS A 52 -2.61 0.37 1.69
N SER A 53 -3.57 -0.51 1.97
CA SER A 53 -3.94 -1.61 1.07
C SER A 53 -4.72 -1.13 -0.15
N GLY A 54 -5.45 -0.02 -0.04
CA GLY A 54 -6.16 0.59 -1.16
C GLY A 54 -5.21 1.13 -2.22
N LEU A 55 -4.10 1.74 -1.80
CA LEU A 55 -3.06 2.18 -2.73
C LEU A 55 -2.45 1.00 -3.49
N VAL A 56 -2.14 -0.08 -2.79
CA VAL A 56 -1.57 -1.29 -3.40
C VAL A 56 -2.56 -1.91 -4.38
N LYS A 57 -3.83 -2.03 -3.97
CA LYS A 57 -4.90 -2.53 -4.84
C LYS A 57 -5.01 -1.72 -6.12
N TYR A 58 -5.02 -0.41 -6.02
CA TYR A 58 -5.07 0.50 -7.16
C TYR A 58 -3.84 0.32 -8.06
N ALA A 59 -2.65 0.29 -7.48
CA ALA A 59 -1.41 0.18 -8.25
C ALA A 59 -1.36 -1.11 -9.06
N TYR A 60 -1.64 -2.25 -8.43
CA TYR A 60 -1.56 -3.55 -9.08
C TYR A 60 -2.70 -3.83 -10.05
N ALA A 61 -3.76 -3.02 -10.06
CA ALA A 61 -4.76 -3.07 -11.13
C ALA A 61 -4.13 -2.78 -12.50
N ALA A 62 -3.04 -2.03 -12.55
CA ALA A 62 -2.29 -1.79 -13.80
C ALA A 62 -1.72 -3.08 -14.42
N ALA A 63 -1.50 -4.12 -13.61
CA ALA A 63 -1.04 -5.43 -14.06
C ALA A 63 -2.19 -6.43 -14.24
N GLY A 64 -3.43 -5.97 -14.16
CA GLY A 64 -4.61 -6.82 -14.29
C GLY A 64 -4.95 -7.63 -13.05
N LEU A 65 -4.36 -7.31 -11.89
CA LEU A 65 -4.63 -8.01 -10.64
C LEU A 65 -5.73 -7.30 -9.86
N ASP A 66 -6.68 -8.06 -9.36
CA ASP A 66 -7.75 -7.58 -8.50
C ASP A 66 -7.48 -8.05 -7.06
N LEU A 67 -6.71 -7.27 -6.32
CA LEU A 67 -6.30 -7.65 -4.97
C LEU A 67 -7.42 -7.40 -3.96
N PRO A 68 -7.49 -8.21 -2.88
CA PRO A 68 -8.37 -7.88 -1.77
C PRO A 68 -7.95 -6.55 -1.12
N HIS A 69 -8.92 -5.82 -0.56
CA HIS A 69 -8.69 -4.54 0.10
C HIS A 69 -8.43 -4.74 1.58
N TYR A 70 -7.37 -5.48 1.90
CA TYR A 70 -6.95 -5.71 3.29
C TYR A 70 -5.51 -6.24 3.30
N THR A 71 -4.68 -5.66 4.15
CA THR A 71 -3.24 -5.99 4.21
C THR A 71 -2.98 -7.46 4.50
N GLY A 72 -3.66 -8.02 5.50
CA GLY A 72 -3.49 -9.43 5.87
C GLY A 72 -3.87 -10.39 4.75
N ALA A 73 -4.88 -10.05 3.95
CA ALA A 73 -5.27 -10.84 2.78
C ALA A 73 -4.25 -10.67 1.64
N GLN A 74 -3.75 -9.45 1.43
CA GLN A 74 -2.70 -9.20 0.43
C GLN A 74 -1.42 -9.95 0.77
N TYR A 75 -1.09 -10.09 2.05
CA TYR A 75 0.07 -10.85 2.51
C TYR A 75 0.00 -12.32 2.09
N GLN A 76 -1.19 -12.86 1.87
CA GLN A 76 -1.39 -14.25 1.43
C GLN A 76 -1.42 -14.41 -0.09
N GLN A 77 -1.32 -13.33 -0.85
CA GLN A 77 -1.22 -13.38 -2.31
C GLN A 77 0.24 -13.59 -2.72
N GLY A 78 0.46 -14.17 -3.87
CA GLY A 78 1.79 -14.24 -4.45
C GLY A 78 2.81 -15.09 -3.68
N LYS A 79 4.08 -14.82 -3.96
CA LYS A 79 5.22 -15.60 -3.45
C LYS A 79 5.89 -14.86 -2.29
N LYS A 80 6.17 -15.59 -1.21
CA LYS A 80 6.99 -15.09 -0.10
C LYS A 80 8.46 -15.09 -0.50
N VAL A 81 9.13 -13.96 -0.29
CA VAL A 81 10.56 -13.78 -0.58
C VAL A 81 11.21 -13.18 0.66
N PRO A 82 12.36 -13.71 1.12
CA PRO A 82 13.06 -13.08 2.25
C PRO A 82 13.29 -11.59 1.98
N ARG A 83 13.07 -10.75 2.97
CA ARG A 83 13.17 -9.29 2.79
C ARG A 83 14.56 -8.82 2.35
N ALA A 84 15.61 -9.60 2.66
CA ALA A 84 16.96 -9.31 2.19
C ALA A 84 17.08 -9.41 0.65
N ASN A 85 16.15 -10.12 0.00
CA ASN A 85 16.09 -10.30 -1.45
C ASN A 85 15.00 -9.48 -2.11
N ALA A 86 14.45 -8.47 -1.40
CA ALA A 86 13.40 -7.63 -1.93
C ALA A 86 13.82 -6.95 -3.23
N GLN A 87 12.90 -6.90 -4.19
CA GLN A 87 13.08 -6.27 -5.48
C GLN A 87 11.98 -5.23 -5.72
N ARG A 88 12.27 -4.30 -6.61
CA ARG A 88 11.32 -3.25 -7.02
C ARG A 88 9.96 -3.87 -7.38
N GLY A 89 8.91 -3.36 -6.77
CA GLY A 89 7.54 -3.86 -6.92
C GLY A 89 7.09 -4.82 -5.83
N ASP A 90 8.00 -5.38 -5.05
CA ASP A 90 7.62 -6.25 -3.94
C ASP A 90 6.85 -5.48 -2.88
N LEU A 91 5.96 -6.17 -2.16
CA LEU A 91 5.17 -5.60 -1.08
C LEU A 91 5.85 -5.85 0.25
N ILE A 92 6.03 -4.77 1.01
CA ILE A 92 6.59 -4.81 2.38
C ILE A 92 5.44 -4.73 3.36
N PHE A 93 5.39 -5.65 4.33
CA PHE A 93 4.31 -5.74 5.30
C PHE A 93 4.78 -5.52 6.72
N TYR A 94 3.86 -5.10 7.57
CA TYR A 94 4.10 -4.80 8.98
C TYR A 94 3.01 -5.45 9.83
N GLY A 95 3.40 -5.85 11.04
CA GLY A 95 2.50 -6.48 12.00
C GLY A 95 2.39 -7.99 11.79
N ALA A 96 1.79 -8.68 12.75
CA ALA A 96 1.63 -10.14 12.70
C ALA A 96 0.78 -10.53 11.48
N GLY A 97 1.32 -11.45 10.65
CA GLY A 97 0.63 -11.87 9.43
C GLY A 97 0.43 -10.75 8.39
N GLY A 98 1.21 -9.67 8.49
CA GLY A 98 1.08 -8.53 7.59
C GLY A 98 -0.17 -7.70 7.82
N SER A 99 -0.77 -7.77 9.01
CA SER A 99 -2.13 -7.27 9.25
C SER A 99 -2.23 -5.77 9.54
N GLN A 100 -1.11 -5.07 9.72
CA GLN A 100 -1.16 -3.67 10.18
C GLN A 100 -0.87 -2.65 9.08
N HIS A 101 0.04 -2.96 8.14
CA HIS A 101 0.43 -2.00 7.13
C HIS A 101 1.07 -2.69 5.93
N VAL A 102 1.03 -2.04 4.78
CA VAL A 102 1.70 -2.49 3.55
C VAL A 102 2.23 -1.28 2.78
N ALA A 103 3.38 -1.47 2.12
CA ALA A 103 3.98 -0.50 1.22
C ALA A 103 4.55 -1.21 0.00
N ILE A 104 4.81 -0.47 -1.08
CA ILE A 104 5.45 -1.01 -2.29
C ILE A 104 6.92 -0.62 -2.27
N TYR A 105 7.80 -1.63 -2.38
CA TYR A 105 9.24 -1.39 -2.46
C TYR A 105 9.61 -0.82 -3.84
N LEU A 106 10.33 0.29 -3.85
CA LEU A 106 10.75 0.94 -5.08
C LEU A 106 12.17 0.56 -5.51
N GLY A 107 12.90 -0.17 -4.67
CA GLY A 107 14.33 -0.37 -4.84
C GLY A 107 15.13 0.74 -4.16
N ASP A 108 16.44 0.56 -4.06
CA ASP A 108 17.37 1.56 -3.52
C ASP A 108 16.98 2.06 -2.12
N GLY A 109 16.36 1.19 -1.32
CA GLY A 109 15.99 1.52 0.05
C GLY A 109 14.79 2.44 0.20
N GLN A 110 13.98 2.62 -0.85
CA GLN A 110 12.80 3.49 -0.84
C GLN A 110 11.52 2.67 -0.97
N MET A 111 10.43 3.20 -0.40
CA MET A 111 9.09 2.62 -0.57
C MET A 111 8.05 3.72 -0.77
N ILE A 112 6.91 3.37 -1.38
CA ILE A 112 5.76 4.25 -1.49
C ILE A 112 4.62 3.68 -0.67
N GLU A 113 3.94 4.55 0.06
CA GLU A 113 2.89 4.15 1.01
C GLU A 113 1.83 5.23 1.19
N ALA A 114 0.63 4.79 1.58
CA ALA A 114 -0.37 5.64 2.22
C ALA A 114 -0.26 5.36 3.72
N PRO A 115 0.37 6.25 4.51
CA PRO A 115 0.86 5.86 5.84
C PRO A 115 -0.21 5.82 6.93
N GLN A 116 -0.93 6.91 7.13
CA GLN A 116 -1.94 7.02 8.19
C GLN A 116 -2.75 8.30 8.05
N SER A 117 -3.88 8.36 8.76
CA SER A 117 -4.74 9.54 8.79
C SER A 117 -3.95 10.81 9.10
N GLY A 118 -4.28 11.90 8.41
CA GLY A 118 -3.60 13.18 8.53
C GLY A 118 -2.35 13.31 7.66
N GLN A 119 -1.94 12.26 6.96
CA GLN A 119 -0.81 12.26 6.06
C GLN A 119 -1.24 11.95 4.62
N THR A 120 -0.28 11.99 3.70
CA THR A 120 -0.55 11.77 2.27
C THR A 120 0.28 10.61 1.75
N VAL A 121 -0.11 10.07 0.60
CA VAL A 121 0.71 9.11 -0.15
C VAL A 121 2.08 9.74 -0.37
N SER A 122 3.15 9.02 -0.02
CA SER A 122 4.51 9.53 -0.06
C SER A 122 5.54 8.45 -0.31
N VAL A 123 6.68 8.88 -0.86
CA VAL A 123 7.89 8.06 -1.00
C VAL A 123 8.79 8.35 0.18
N VAL A 124 9.22 7.31 0.88
CA VAL A 124 10.03 7.43 2.10
C VAL A 124 11.08 6.31 2.12
N PRO A 125 12.15 6.46 2.92
CA PRO A 125 13.07 5.35 3.17
C PRO A 125 12.33 4.17 3.80
N VAL A 126 12.73 2.95 3.44
CA VAL A 126 12.12 1.74 4.01
C VAL A 126 12.41 1.66 5.50
N ARG A 127 11.36 1.41 6.28
CA ARG A 127 11.47 1.05 7.70
C ARG A 127 11.51 -0.48 7.79
N TRP A 128 12.70 -1.06 7.85
CA TRP A 128 12.82 -2.52 7.97
C TRP A 128 12.49 -3.00 9.38
N GLY A 129 12.70 -2.17 10.39
CA GLY A 129 12.27 -2.48 11.75
C GLY A 129 10.75 -2.63 11.82
N GLY A 130 10.26 -3.74 12.36
CA GLY A 130 8.83 -4.04 12.41
C GLY A 130 8.26 -4.65 11.15
N ALA A 131 9.02 -4.72 10.05
CA ALA A 131 8.59 -5.41 8.83
C ALA A 131 8.57 -6.92 9.07
N THR A 132 7.67 -7.62 8.35
CA THR A 132 7.63 -9.08 8.36
C THR A 132 8.94 -9.66 7.80
N PRO A 133 9.30 -10.91 8.15
CA PRO A 133 10.53 -11.54 7.63
C PRO A 133 10.58 -11.63 6.11
N ASP A 134 9.41 -11.81 5.49
CA ASP A 134 9.28 -11.93 4.04
C ASP A 134 8.55 -10.73 3.46
N VAL A 135 8.89 -10.37 2.23
CA VAL A 135 8.08 -9.53 1.35
C VAL A 135 7.23 -10.44 0.47
N VAL A 136 6.25 -9.85 -0.24
CA VAL A 136 5.40 -10.59 -1.18
C VAL A 136 5.69 -10.13 -2.59
N ARG A 137 5.93 -11.09 -3.49
CA ARG A 137 6.14 -10.84 -4.92
C ARG A 137 4.93 -11.33 -5.70
N LEU A 138 4.28 -10.40 -6.39
CA LEU A 138 3.06 -10.68 -7.16
C LEU A 138 3.34 -10.93 -8.64
N LEU A 139 4.45 -10.38 -9.15
CA LEU A 139 4.80 -10.49 -10.57
C LEU A 139 6.17 -11.09 -10.82
#